data_41d4574c12640f0a6890c247f1414c80
#
_entry.id   41d4574c12640f0a6890c247f1414c80
#
_cell.length_a   1.000
_cell.length_b   1.000
_cell.length_c   1.000
_cell.angle_alpha   90.00
_cell.angle_beta   90.00
_cell.angle_gamma   90.00
#
_symmetry.space_group_name_H-M   'P 1'
#
loop_
_entity.id
_entity.type
_entity.pdbx_description
1 polymer ?
#
loop_
_entity_poly.entity_id
_entity_poly.type
_entity_poly.pdbx_seq_one_letter_code
_entity_poly.pdbx_strand_id
1 'polypeptide(L)'
;MSSTITTKLLATLVTVFSLVLASSTAYQYWQQKELMNSVLSEQLHDKASNYFDSLNMMMLTGTMAQKETLRQKALAQDGIEQVKVLRADAVSKLYGPGQPNQAPEDDIDQRALNGELVIEPISAEWGKGLVVALPMKASENYRGTNCVSCHMAPEGEVLGAIRLEYNLSHVNSMISQRTIIAVTIMATFGFIGFLLTLFLIRKFIVRPIQKTSRYMQSVSESKDLSKRIQHKNKDEIGQLSIAINSFMDTVSHSLEKVQETSHHLTSSAAGLTDVAQVTDQAAHNQQNETSDVQTN
;
A
#
# COMPACT_ATOMS: atom_id res chain seq x y z
N MET A 1 9.20 13.37 -27.75
CA MET A 1 9.04 14.44 -26.73
C MET A 1 9.90 14.08 -25.52
N SER A 2 10.95 14.86 -25.24
CA SER A 2 11.78 14.62 -24.04
C SER A 2 10.99 15.02 -22.80
N SER A 3 10.68 14.05 -21.93
CA SER A 3 10.00 14.34 -20.68
C SER A 3 10.92 15.13 -19.74
N THR A 4 10.41 16.21 -19.16
CA THR A 4 11.18 17.03 -18.20
C THR A 4 11.44 16.23 -16.92
N ILE A 5 12.49 16.61 -16.17
CA ILE A 5 12.80 16.00 -14.85
C ILE A 5 11.56 16.06 -13.94
N THR A 6 10.84 17.19 -13.98
CA THR A 6 9.59 17.37 -13.21
C THR A 6 8.54 16.32 -13.58
N THR A 7 8.35 16.01 -14.86
CA THR A 7 7.38 15.00 -15.32
C THR A 7 7.78 13.61 -14.87
N LYS A 8 9.07 13.28 -14.93
CA LYS A 8 9.58 11.96 -14.47
C LYS A 8 9.38 11.78 -12.96
N LEU A 9 9.75 12.78 -12.16
CA LEU A 9 9.55 12.76 -10.70
C LEU A 9 8.06 12.67 -10.34
N LEU A 10 7.20 13.42 -11.03
CA LEU A 10 5.75 13.35 -10.83
C LEU A 10 5.20 11.95 -11.13
N ALA A 11 5.58 11.37 -12.26
CA ALA A 11 5.14 10.04 -12.64
C ALA A 11 5.58 8.98 -11.61
N THR A 12 6.84 9.01 -11.16
CA THR A 12 7.34 8.11 -10.13
C THR A 12 6.57 8.28 -8.82
N LEU A 13 6.33 9.52 -8.39
CA LEU A 13 5.60 9.81 -7.17
C LEU A 13 4.17 9.29 -7.23
N VAL A 14 3.43 9.56 -8.33
CA VAL A 14 2.06 9.05 -8.55
C VAL A 14 2.04 7.52 -8.52
N THR A 15 2.98 6.87 -9.20
CA THR A 15 3.06 5.40 -9.23
C THR A 15 3.27 4.83 -7.83
N VAL A 16 4.23 5.37 -7.06
CA VAL A 16 4.52 4.89 -5.70
C VAL A 16 3.32 5.11 -4.78
N PHE A 17 2.73 6.31 -4.77
CA PHE A 17 1.55 6.59 -3.93
C PHE A 17 0.36 5.69 -4.31
N SER A 18 0.11 5.49 -5.60
CA SER A 18 -0.98 4.62 -6.07
C SER A 18 -0.75 3.16 -5.65
N LEU A 19 0.47 2.65 -5.76
CA LEU A 19 0.84 1.29 -5.32
C LEU A 19 0.66 1.12 -3.81
N VAL A 20 1.11 2.08 -3.01
CA VAL A 20 0.98 2.03 -1.54
C VAL A 20 -0.49 2.07 -1.14
N LEU A 21 -1.29 2.96 -1.73
CA LEU A 21 -2.73 3.03 -1.44
C LEU A 21 -3.45 1.74 -1.84
N ALA A 22 -3.19 1.22 -3.04
CA ALA A 22 -3.82 0.00 -3.53
C ALA A 22 -3.46 -1.22 -2.65
N SER A 23 -2.17 -1.39 -2.32
CA SER A 23 -1.72 -2.51 -1.49
C SER A 23 -2.25 -2.43 -0.06
N SER A 24 -2.25 -1.23 0.54
CA SER A 24 -2.80 -1.00 1.88
C SER A 24 -4.30 -1.28 1.93
N THR A 25 -5.06 -0.79 0.94
CA THR A 25 -6.51 -1.02 0.87
C THR A 25 -6.83 -2.51 0.68
N ALA A 26 -6.11 -3.20 -0.20
CA ALA A 26 -6.28 -4.63 -0.44
C ALA A 26 -5.99 -5.44 0.83
N TYR A 27 -4.89 -5.13 1.52
CA TYR A 27 -4.51 -5.79 2.77
C TYR A 27 -5.56 -5.56 3.88
N GLN A 28 -6.02 -4.33 4.08
CA GLN A 28 -7.04 -4.02 5.08
C GLN A 28 -8.37 -4.73 4.80
N TYR A 29 -8.80 -4.75 3.55
CA TYR A 29 -10.04 -5.45 3.17
C TYR A 29 -9.95 -6.95 3.44
N TRP A 30 -8.83 -7.57 3.07
CA TRP A 30 -8.62 -9.00 3.29
C TRP A 30 -8.57 -9.33 4.78
N GLN A 31 -7.80 -8.59 5.57
CA GLN A 31 -7.68 -8.78 7.02
C GLN A 31 -9.02 -8.59 7.75
N GLN A 32 -9.78 -7.56 7.36
CA GLN A 32 -11.08 -7.29 7.97
C GLN A 32 -12.09 -8.41 7.68
N LYS A 33 -12.07 -8.95 6.47
CA LYS A 33 -12.94 -10.07 6.08
C LYS A 33 -12.60 -11.36 6.84
N GLU A 34 -11.33 -11.68 6.97
CA GLU A 34 -10.86 -12.87 7.68
C GLU A 34 -11.18 -12.78 9.18
N LEU A 35 -10.87 -11.67 9.82
CA LEU A 35 -11.21 -11.42 11.21
C LEU A 35 -12.72 -11.51 11.45
N MET A 36 -13.53 -10.92 10.57
CA MET A 36 -14.99 -10.97 10.71
C MET A 36 -15.52 -12.38 10.59
N ASN A 37 -15.04 -13.18 9.64
CA ASN A 37 -15.44 -14.57 9.48
C ASN A 37 -15.08 -15.40 10.73
N SER A 38 -13.88 -15.21 11.28
CA SER A 38 -13.43 -15.90 12.50
C SER A 38 -14.33 -15.56 13.69
N VAL A 39 -14.54 -14.25 13.94
CA VAL A 39 -15.38 -13.79 15.06
C VAL A 39 -16.83 -14.23 14.90
N LEU A 40 -17.40 -14.18 13.70
CA LEU A 40 -18.77 -14.64 13.46
C LEU A 40 -18.89 -16.15 13.63
N SER A 41 -17.93 -16.92 13.17
CA SER A 41 -17.92 -18.37 13.35
C SER A 41 -17.95 -18.75 14.84
N GLU A 42 -17.11 -18.10 15.65
CA GLU A 42 -17.08 -18.29 17.10
C GLU A 42 -18.40 -17.86 17.75
N GLN A 43 -18.90 -16.68 17.42
CA GLN A 43 -20.19 -16.19 17.98
C GLN A 43 -21.37 -17.11 17.61
N LEU A 44 -21.42 -17.64 16.38
CA LEU A 44 -22.48 -18.53 15.98
C LEU A 44 -22.38 -19.90 16.63
N HIS A 45 -21.15 -20.42 16.80
CA HIS A 45 -20.91 -21.60 17.61
C HIS A 45 -21.42 -21.41 19.03
N ASP A 46 -21.10 -20.29 19.69
CA ASP A 46 -21.57 -19.97 21.03
C ASP A 46 -23.09 -19.84 21.10
N LYS A 47 -23.71 -19.20 20.09
CA LYS A 47 -25.18 -19.11 20.00
C LYS A 47 -25.82 -20.50 19.89
N ALA A 48 -25.26 -21.40 19.07
CA ALA A 48 -25.73 -22.76 18.92
C ALA A 48 -25.58 -23.54 20.25
N SER A 49 -24.44 -23.38 20.91
CA SER A 49 -24.18 -23.98 22.22
C SER A 49 -25.17 -23.47 23.30
N ASN A 50 -25.40 -22.16 23.36
CA ASN A 50 -26.34 -21.54 24.31
C ASN A 50 -27.79 -21.96 24.02
N TYR A 51 -28.13 -22.12 22.75
CA TYR A 51 -29.43 -22.65 22.37
C TYR A 51 -29.62 -24.10 22.85
N PHE A 52 -28.57 -24.93 22.69
CA PHE A 52 -28.55 -26.31 23.22
C PHE A 52 -28.65 -26.32 24.76
N ASP A 53 -27.90 -25.49 25.47
CA ASP A 53 -27.97 -25.41 26.93
C ASP A 53 -29.40 -25.04 27.39
N SER A 54 -30.06 -24.15 26.65
CA SER A 54 -31.47 -23.80 26.92
C SER A 54 -32.42 -24.99 26.69
N LEU A 55 -32.22 -25.76 25.62
CA LEU A 55 -32.97 -26.97 25.36
C LEU A 55 -32.70 -28.02 26.43
N ASN A 56 -31.43 -28.23 26.86
CA ASN A 56 -31.03 -29.10 27.89
C ASN A 56 -31.71 -28.75 29.23
N MET A 57 -31.74 -27.48 29.59
CA MET A 57 -32.49 -27.03 30.76
C MET A 57 -33.98 -27.35 30.67
N MET A 58 -34.59 -27.18 29.48
CA MET A 58 -36.01 -27.53 29.26
C MET A 58 -36.27 -29.04 29.37
N MET A 59 -35.31 -29.89 28.96
CA MET A 59 -35.39 -31.35 29.15
C MET A 59 -35.38 -31.68 30.65
N LEU A 60 -34.45 -31.10 31.40
CA LEU A 60 -34.30 -31.33 32.85
C LEU A 60 -35.51 -30.89 33.68
N THR A 61 -36.14 -29.78 33.25
CA THR A 61 -37.31 -29.19 33.94
C THR A 61 -38.67 -29.68 33.43
N GLY A 62 -38.68 -30.58 32.44
CA GLY A 62 -39.93 -31.08 31.83
C GLY A 62 -40.71 -30.06 31.02
N THR A 63 -40.07 -28.93 30.61
CA THR A 63 -40.73 -27.81 29.90
C THR A 63 -40.58 -27.86 28.38
N MET A 64 -40.24 -29.02 27.79
CA MET A 64 -40.01 -29.18 26.33
C MET A 64 -41.22 -28.80 25.46
N ALA A 65 -42.44 -28.73 26.02
CA ALA A 65 -43.59 -28.17 25.33
C ALA A 65 -43.42 -26.72 24.86
N GLN A 66 -42.52 -25.99 25.51
CA GLN A 66 -42.22 -24.57 25.19
C GLN A 66 -41.06 -24.40 24.19
N LYS A 67 -40.49 -25.48 23.59
CA LYS A 67 -39.38 -25.42 22.66
C LYS A 67 -39.59 -24.48 21.49
N GLU A 68 -40.85 -24.34 21.02
CA GLU A 68 -41.17 -23.42 19.93
C GLU A 68 -41.02 -21.94 20.36
N THR A 69 -41.37 -21.62 21.60
CA THR A 69 -41.10 -20.26 22.16
C THR A 69 -39.62 -19.95 22.19
N LEU A 70 -38.78 -20.94 22.56
CA LEU A 70 -37.32 -20.77 22.52
C LEU A 70 -36.85 -20.53 21.07
N ARG A 71 -37.36 -21.31 20.11
CA ARG A 71 -37.03 -21.15 18.69
C ARG A 71 -37.39 -19.76 18.16
N GLN A 72 -38.59 -19.27 18.47
CA GLN A 72 -39.04 -17.93 18.08
C GLN A 72 -38.18 -16.82 18.70
N LYS A 73 -37.77 -16.97 19.95
CA LYS A 73 -36.83 -16.03 20.58
C LYS A 73 -35.45 -16.03 19.92
N ALA A 74 -34.97 -17.19 19.47
CA ALA A 74 -33.71 -17.26 18.74
C ALA A 74 -33.81 -16.65 17.35
N LEU A 75 -34.91 -16.89 16.61
CA LEU A 75 -35.22 -16.26 15.32
C LEU A 75 -35.41 -14.75 15.40
N ALA A 76 -35.82 -14.23 16.55
CA ALA A 76 -35.98 -12.79 16.75
C ALA A 76 -34.62 -12.06 16.99
N GLN A 77 -33.50 -12.80 17.07
CA GLN A 77 -32.18 -12.19 17.15
C GLN A 77 -31.72 -11.72 15.77
N ASP A 78 -31.09 -10.53 15.74
CA ASP A 78 -30.64 -9.92 14.50
C ASP A 78 -29.72 -10.88 13.70
N GLY A 79 -30.07 -11.07 12.43
CA GLY A 79 -29.33 -11.85 11.47
C GLY A 79 -29.57 -13.36 11.54
N ILE A 80 -30.29 -13.89 12.52
CA ILE A 80 -30.66 -15.32 12.55
C ILE A 80 -31.85 -15.55 11.61
N GLU A 81 -31.63 -16.33 10.57
CA GLU A 81 -32.66 -16.67 9.57
C GLU A 81 -33.28 -18.04 9.81
N GLN A 82 -32.49 -18.99 10.32
CA GLN A 82 -32.98 -20.32 10.60
C GLN A 82 -32.42 -20.86 11.93
N VAL A 83 -33.30 -21.52 12.68
CA VAL A 83 -32.94 -22.34 13.84
C VAL A 83 -33.62 -23.69 13.68
N LYS A 84 -32.83 -24.75 13.55
CA LYS A 84 -33.30 -26.11 13.36
C LYS A 84 -32.63 -27.05 14.39
N VAL A 85 -33.42 -27.92 14.98
CA VAL A 85 -32.93 -28.97 15.87
C VAL A 85 -33.06 -30.28 15.15
N LEU A 86 -31.94 -30.82 14.70
CA LEU A 86 -31.88 -32.14 14.07
C LEU A 86 -31.98 -33.25 15.11
N ARG A 87 -32.68 -34.29 14.79
CA ARG A 87 -32.88 -35.43 15.67
C ARG A 87 -32.17 -36.66 15.12
N ALA A 88 -31.27 -37.21 15.92
CA ALA A 88 -30.57 -38.44 15.55
C ALA A 88 -31.40 -39.68 15.83
N ASP A 89 -30.96 -40.80 15.25
CA ASP A 89 -31.60 -42.12 15.41
C ASP A 89 -31.67 -42.60 16.86
N ALA A 90 -30.63 -42.34 17.65
CA ALA A 90 -30.58 -42.67 19.06
C ALA A 90 -31.76 -42.07 19.84
N VAL A 91 -32.11 -40.83 19.57
CA VAL A 91 -33.26 -40.17 20.20
C VAL A 91 -34.58 -40.63 19.59
N SER A 92 -34.61 -40.87 18.26
CA SER A 92 -35.79 -41.32 17.56
C SER A 92 -36.25 -42.71 17.98
N LYS A 93 -35.31 -43.62 18.29
CA LYS A 93 -35.59 -44.98 18.81
C LYS A 93 -36.28 -44.96 20.18
N LEU A 94 -35.91 -44.01 21.06
CA LEU A 94 -36.42 -43.94 22.42
C LEU A 94 -37.71 -43.08 22.53
N TYR A 95 -37.77 -41.95 21.81
CA TYR A 95 -38.83 -40.97 21.95
C TYR A 95 -39.69 -40.81 20.70
N GLY A 96 -39.54 -41.74 19.73
CA GLY A 96 -40.31 -41.69 18.46
C GLY A 96 -39.68 -40.75 17.37
N PRO A 97 -40.20 -40.77 16.15
CA PRO A 97 -39.57 -40.20 14.96
C PRO A 97 -39.45 -38.66 14.97
N GLY A 98 -40.04 -37.95 15.90
CA GLY A 98 -39.98 -36.52 15.96
C GLY A 98 -40.89 -35.83 14.94
N GLN A 99 -40.63 -34.53 14.67
CA GLN A 99 -41.35 -33.73 13.69
C GLN A 99 -40.62 -33.76 12.34
N PRO A 100 -41.33 -33.59 11.20
CA PRO A 100 -40.70 -33.58 9.87
C PRO A 100 -39.52 -32.58 9.74
N ASN A 101 -39.64 -31.40 10.35
CA ASN A 101 -38.60 -30.37 10.35
C ASN A 101 -37.35 -30.68 11.19
N GLN A 102 -37.31 -31.86 11.86
CA GLN A 102 -36.17 -32.35 12.61
C GLN A 102 -35.32 -33.36 11.82
N ALA A 103 -35.83 -33.74 10.63
CA ALA A 103 -35.08 -34.63 9.73
C ALA A 103 -33.97 -33.87 8.97
N PRO A 104 -32.86 -34.55 8.58
CA PRO A 104 -31.84 -33.96 7.74
C PRO A 104 -32.39 -33.64 6.35
N GLU A 105 -32.07 -32.46 5.83
CA GLU A 105 -32.50 -31.98 4.52
C GLU A 105 -31.36 -31.89 3.50
N ASP A 106 -30.12 -31.71 3.98
CA ASP A 106 -28.95 -31.51 3.14
C ASP A 106 -27.69 -32.22 3.70
N ASP A 107 -26.60 -32.09 3.00
CA ASP A 107 -25.30 -32.68 3.40
C ASP A 107 -24.79 -32.09 4.73
N ILE A 108 -25.02 -30.81 5.02
CA ILE A 108 -24.64 -30.17 6.28
C ILE A 108 -25.31 -30.82 7.45
N ASP A 109 -26.61 -31.10 7.33
CA ASP A 109 -27.40 -31.81 8.36
C ASP A 109 -26.86 -33.20 8.59
N GLN A 110 -26.53 -33.92 7.50
CA GLN A 110 -26.00 -35.30 7.60
C GLN A 110 -24.61 -35.34 8.25
N ARG A 111 -23.71 -34.42 7.86
CA ARG A 111 -22.37 -34.31 8.47
C ARG A 111 -22.49 -34.01 9.96
N ALA A 112 -23.37 -33.10 10.35
CA ALA A 112 -23.60 -32.79 11.75
C ALA A 112 -24.15 -33.97 12.54
N LEU A 113 -25.08 -34.76 11.98
CA LEU A 113 -25.59 -35.98 12.59
C LEU A 113 -24.56 -37.11 12.64
N ASN A 114 -23.52 -37.07 11.81
CA ASN A 114 -22.37 -37.93 11.88
C ASN A 114 -21.30 -37.46 12.91
N GLY A 115 -21.57 -36.36 13.62
CA GLY A 115 -20.73 -35.85 14.69
C GLY A 115 -19.68 -34.83 14.27
N GLU A 116 -19.75 -34.31 13.04
CA GLU A 116 -18.91 -33.23 12.55
C GLU A 116 -19.48 -31.87 12.94
N LEU A 117 -18.65 -31.01 13.51
CA LEU A 117 -18.98 -29.57 13.65
C LEU A 117 -18.83 -28.89 12.28
N VAL A 118 -19.91 -28.45 11.68
CA VAL A 118 -19.91 -27.75 10.39
C VAL A 118 -20.07 -26.27 10.60
N ILE A 119 -19.11 -25.48 10.09
CA ILE A 119 -19.17 -24.02 10.05
C ILE A 119 -18.72 -23.59 8.66
N GLU A 120 -19.67 -23.22 7.80
CA GLU A 120 -19.33 -22.89 6.42
C GLU A 120 -20.26 -21.83 5.82
N PRO A 121 -19.80 -21.08 4.80
CA PRO A 121 -20.61 -20.12 4.10
C PRO A 121 -21.70 -20.83 3.28
N ILE A 122 -22.92 -20.27 3.32
CA ILE A 122 -24.07 -20.73 2.54
C ILE A 122 -24.64 -19.61 1.67
N SER A 123 -25.41 -20.05 0.67
CA SER A 123 -26.23 -19.16 -0.16
C SER A 123 -27.67 -19.68 -0.16
N ALA A 124 -28.57 -18.86 0.35
CA ALA A 124 -29.99 -19.15 0.44
C ALA A 124 -30.81 -18.07 -0.29
N GLU A 125 -32.13 -18.21 -0.33
CA GLU A 125 -33.05 -17.21 -0.97
C GLU A 125 -32.91 -15.82 -0.33
N TRP A 126 -32.63 -15.75 0.97
CA TRP A 126 -32.40 -14.50 1.71
C TRP A 126 -31.00 -13.88 1.52
N GLY A 127 -30.09 -14.57 0.78
CA GLY A 127 -28.77 -14.05 0.43
C GLY A 127 -27.60 -14.94 0.88
N LYS A 128 -26.43 -14.30 1.08
CA LYS A 128 -25.22 -14.98 1.57
C LYS A 128 -25.25 -15.06 3.09
N GLY A 129 -24.94 -16.22 3.64
CA GLY A 129 -24.92 -16.48 5.07
C GLY A 129 -23.75 -17.34 5.53
N LEU A 130 -23.77 -17.58 6.82
CA LEU A 130 -22.93 -18.55 7.49
C LEU A 130 -23.85 -19.54 8.23
N VAL A 131 -23.61 -20.83 8.06
CA VAL A 131 -24.28 -21.87 8.80
C VAL A 131 -23.35 -22.44 9.87
N VAL A 132 -23.92 -22.71 11.02
CA VAL A 132 -23.30 -23.55 12.06
C VAL A 132 -24.23 -24.73 12.32
N ALA A 133 -23.71 -25.93 12.19
CA ALA A 133 -24.39 -27.15 12.60
C ALA A 133 -23.53 -27.85 13.67
N LEU A 134 -23.96 -27.70 14.92
CA LEU A 134 -23.28 -28.17 16.12
C LEU A 134 -23.84 -29.53 16.52
N PRO A 135 -23.07 -30.67 16.45
CA PRO A 135 -23.50 -31.96 16.92
C PRO A 135 -23.62 -31.98 18.44
N MET A 136 -24.71 -32.56 18.92
CA MET A 136 -24.97 -32.80 20.34
C MET A 136 -24.67 -34.26 20.66
N LYS A 137 -23.57 -34.48 21.40
CA LYS A 137 -23.12 -35.83 21.77
C LYS A 137 -23.55 -36.18 23.19
N ALA A 138 -23.94 -37.43 23.40
CA ALA A 138 -24.21 -37.94 24.73
C ALA A 138 -22.94 -37.84 25.59
N SER A 139 -23.11 -37.34 26.82
CA SER A 139 -22.01 -37.25 27.78
C SER A 139 -22.50 -37.57 29.18
N GLU A 140 -21.66 -38.26 29.95
CA GLU A 140 -21.93 -38.50 31.37
C GLU A 140 -21.91 -37.21 32.18
N ASN A 141 -21.19 -36.18 31.70
CA ASN A 141 -21.11 -34.89 32.36
C ASN A 141 -20.99 -33.75 31.35
N TYR A 142 -22.07 -33.46 30.62
CA TYR A 142 -22.17 -32.25 29.78
C TYR A 142 -22.55 -31.05 30.68
N ARG A 143 -21.59 -30.21 31.06
CA ARG A 143 -21.81 -29.02 31.92
C ARG A 143 -22.69 -29.32 33.13
N GLY A 144 -22.45 -30.45 33.81
CA GLY A 144 -23.22 -30.89 34.96
C GLY A 144 -24.46 -31.74 34.66
N THR A 145 -24.76 -32.01 33.39
CA THR A 145 -25.88 -32.85 32.97
C THR A 145 -25.42 -34.24 32.51
N ASN A 146 -26.02 -35.30 33.01
CA ASN A 146 -25.82 -36.67 32.53
C ASN A 146 -26.81 -36.98 31.40
N CYS A 147 -26.35 -36.90 30.14
CA CYS A 147 -27.17 -37.15 28.96
C CYS A 147 -27.38 -38.66 28.76
N VAL A 148 -26.40 -39.46 29.10
CA VAL A 148 -26.39 -40.95 28.92
C VAL A 148 -27.51 -41.60 29.70
N SER A 149 -27.78 -41.16 30.93
CA SER A 149 -28.81 -41.75 31.78
C SER A 149 -30.25 -41.52 31.26
N CYS A 150 -30.50 -40.38 30.60
CA CYS A 150 -31.82 -40.06 30.05
C CYS A 150 -32.04 -40.61 28.64
N HIS A 151 -30.97 -40.60 27.79
CA HIS A 151 -31.08 -41.04 26.40
C HIS A 151 -30.69 -42.49 26.16
N MET A 152 -30.21 -43.20 27.21
CA MET A 152 -29.73 -44.59 27.11
C MET A 152 -28.78 -44.85 25.97
N ALA A 153 -27.96 -43.83 25.64
CA ALA A 153 -27.01 -43.83 24.54
C ALA A 153 -25.57 -43.95 25.08
N PRO A 154 -24.67 -44.62 24.38
CA PRO A 154 -23.24 -44.65 24.76
C PRO A 154 -22.65 -43.24 24.81
N GLU A 155 -21.61 -43.05 25.65
CA GLU A 155 -20.83 -41.84 25.69
C GLU A 155 -20.30 -41.49 24.28
N GLY A 156 -20.50 -40.23 23.83
CA GLY A 156 -20.08 -39.75 22.52
C GLY A 156 -21.03 -40.01 21.36
N GLU A 157 -22.13 -40.80 21.55
CA GLU A 157 -23.13 -41.00 20.50
C GLU A 157 -23.86 -39.70 20.20
N VAL A 158 -24.10 -39.42 18.93
CA VAL A 158 -24.79 -38.18 18.49
C VAL A 158 -26.30 -38.32 18.79
N LEU A 159 -26.81 -37.41 19.60
CA LEU A 159 -28.24 -37.32 19.95
C LEU A 159 -29.02 -36.42 18.97
N GLY A 160 -28.34 -35.54 18.30
CA GLY A 160 -28.91 -34.57 17.36
C GLY A 160 -27.89 -33.53 16.99
N ALA A 161 -28.35 -32.45 16.32
CA ALA A 161 -27.55 -31.30 16.06
C ALA A 161 -28.37 -29.99 16.11
N ILE A 162 -27.74 -28.89 16.47
CA ILE A 162 -28.32 -27.57 16.39
C ILE A 162 -27.79 -26.89 15.11
N ARG A 163 -28.68 -26.57 14.18
CA ARG A 163 -28.34 -25.77 13.01
C ARG A 163 -28.84 -24.34 13.18
N LEU A 164 -27.94 -23.40 13.02
CA LEU A 164 -28.22 -21.96 12.94
C LEU A 164 -27.73 -21.42 11.62
N GLU A 165 -28.57 -20.62 10.96
CA GLU A 165 -28.21 -19.89 9.76
C GLU A 165 -28.24 -18.39 10.05
N TYR A 166 -27.18 -17.72 9.64
CA TYR A 166 -26.99 -16.29 9.88
C TYR A 166 -26.81 -15.52 8.58
N ASN A 167 -27.57 -14.47 8.40
CA ASN A 167 -27.51 -13.60 7.24
C ASN A 167 -26.36 -12.62 7.34
N LEU A 168 -25.42 -12.69 6.40
CA LEU A 168 -24.26 -11.80 6.35
C LEU A 168 -24.53 -10.45 5.65
N SER A 169 -25.73 -10.21 5.13
CA SER A 169 -26.03 -9.00 4.35
C SER A 169 -25.81 -7.72 5.15
N HIS A 170 -26.27 -7.68 6.41
CA HIS A 170 -26.05 -6.54 7.30
C HIS A 170 -24.57 -6.35 7.63
N VAL A 171 -23.88 -7.42 7.94
CA VAL A 171 -22.44 -7.41 8.25
C VAL A 171 -21.63 -6.95 7.03
N ASN A 172 -21.93 -7.48 5.86
CA ASN A 172 -21.26 -7.11 4.62
C ASN A 172 -21.50 -5.63 4.27
N SER A 173 -22.71 -5.11 4.50
CA SER A 173 -23.01 -3.69 4.29
C SER A 173 -22.22 -2.80 5.25
N MET A 174 -22.11 -3.17 6.54
CA MET A 174 -21.31 -2.45 7.53
C MET A 174 -19.82 -2.47 7.16
N ILE A 175 -19.28 -3.62 6.74
CA ILE A 175 -17.88 -3.74 6.30
C ILE A 175 -17.65 -2.83 5.08
N SER A 176 -18.53 -2.90 4.08
CA SER A 176 -18.44 -2.06 2.89
C SER A 176 -18.46 -0.57 3.22
N GLN A 177 -19.38 -0.12 4.05
CA GLN A 177 -19.48 1.27 4.47
C GLN A 177 -18.22 1.73 5.23
N ARG A 178 -17.73 0.95 6.18
CA ARG A 178 -16.50 1.26 6.94
C ARG A 178 -15.27 1.26 6.02
N THR A 179 -15.20 0.34 5.07
CA THR A 179 -14.12 0.31 4.08
C THR A 179 -14.14 1.56 3.20
N ILE A 180 -15.30 1.99 2.71
CA ILE A 180 -15.44 3.22 1.92
C ILE A 180 -14.97 4.44 2.71
N ILE A 181 -15.38 4.56 3.98
CA ILE A 181 -14.96 5.65 4.86
C ILE A 181 -13.44 5.63 5.04
N ALA A 182 -12.85 4.47 5.34
CA ALA A 182 -11.40 4.32 5.53
C ALA A 182 -10.62 4.68 4.26
N VAL A 183 -11.07 4.21 3.09
CA VAL A 183 -10.46 4.53 1.79
C VAL A 183 -10.57 6.02 1.49
N THR A 184 -11.71 6.65 1.78
CA THR A 184 -11.90 8.10 1.58
C THR A 184 -10.95 8.91 2.45
N ILE A 185 -10.80 8.54 3.73
CA ILE A 185 -9.87 9.18 4.65
C ILE A 185 -8.42 9.01 4.15
N MET A 186 -8.01 7.78 3.81
CA MET A 186 -6.66 7.50 3.29
C MET A 186 -6.38 8.26 1.99
N ALA A 187 -7.33 8.29 1.06
CA ALA A 187 -7.20 9.03 -0.20
C ALA A 187 -7.03 10.54 0.05
N THR A 188 -7.79 11.10 1.00
CA THR A 188 -7.71 12.52 1.35
C THR A 188 -6.33 12.86 1.94
N PHE A 189 -5.87 12.12 2.95
CA PHE A 189 -4.53 12.33 3.52
C PHE A 189 -3.41 12.05 2.53
N GLY A 190 -3.55 11.01 1.70
CA GLY A 190 -2.63 10.72 0.62
C GLY A 190 -2.53 11.86 -0.39
N PHE A 191 -3.67 12.45 -0.78
CA PHE A 191 -3.72 13.58 -1.69
C PHE A 191 -3.05 14.84 -1.10
N ILE A 192 -3.32 15.13 0.18
CA ILE A 192 -2.68 16.26 0.88
C ILE A 192 -1.16 16.03 0.96
N GLY A 193 -0.73 14.83 1.36
CA GLY A 193 0.69 14.47 1.41
C GLY A 193 1.36 14.54 0.04
N PHE A 194 0.67 14.12 -1.02
CA PHE A 194 1.13 14.24 -2.40
C PHE A 194 1.34 15.70 -2.80
N LEU A 195 0.36 16.57 -2.55
CA LEU A 195 0.48 18.01 -2.85
C LEU A 195 1.63 18.67 -2.07
N LEU A 196 1.77 18.32 -0.79
CA LEU A 196 2.86 18.80 0.05
C LEU A 196 4.22 18.36 -0.51
N THR A 197 4.36 17.10 -0.87
CA THR A 197 5.59 16.55 -1.45
C THR A 197 5.93 17.24 -2.78
N LEU A 198 4.95 17.46 -3.64
CA LEU A 198 5.13 18.23 -4.89
C LEU A 198 5.61 19.65 -4.63
N PHE A 199 5.00 20.32 -3.66
CA PHE A 199 5.39 21.68 -3.28
C PHE A 199 6.85 21.71 -2.79
N LEU A 200 7.25 20.78 -1.92
CA LEU A 200 8.61 20.70 -1.37
C LEU A 200 9.64 20.37 -2.45
N ILE A 201 9.39 19.38 -3.31
CA ILE A 201 10.28 19.04 -4.43
C ILE A 201 10.44 20.23 -5.37
N ARG A 202 9.33 20.88 -5.72
CA ARG A 202 9.37 22.04 -6.61
C ARG A 202 10.15 23.21 -6.00
N LYS A 203 10.00 23.45 -4.69
CA LYS A 203 10.64 24.55 -3.97
C LYS A 203 12.12 24.30 -3.74
N PHE A 204 12.49 23.10 -3.28
CA PHE A 204 13.85 22.83 -2.79
C PHE A 204 14.76 22.18 -3.85
N ILE A 205 14.20 21.52 -4.87
CA ILE A 205 14.99 20.79 -5.87
C ILE A 205 14.82 21.42 -7.25
N VAL A 206 13.60 21.46 -7.78
CA VAL A 206 13.38 21.83 -9.19
C VAL A 206 13.74 23.29 -9.47
N ARG A 207 13.25 24.22 -8.63
CA ARG A 207 13.52 25.65 -8.81
C ARG A 207 15.01 26.02 -8.71
N PRO A 208 15.78 25.54 -7.72
CA PRO A 208 17.23 25.79 -7.68
C PRO A 208 17.97 25.24 -8.90
N ILE A 209 17.70 24.01 -9.33
CA ILE A 209 18.32 23.42 -10.52
C ILE A 209 17.98 24.24 -11.77
N GLN A 210 16.73 24.66 -11.94
CA GLN A 210 16.34 25.51 -13.07
C GLN A 210 17.02 26.88 -13.05
N LYS A 211 17.26 27.46 -11.86
CA LYS A 211 18.01 28.73 -11.74
C LYS A 211 19.46 28.55 -12.18
N THR A 212 20.13 27.48 -11.71
CA THR A 212 21.50 27.15 -12.12
C THR A 212 21.60 26.90 -13.62
N SER A 213 20.67 26.14 -14.19
CA SER A 213 20.62 25.88 -15.64
C SER A 213 20.45 27.17 -16.47
N ARG A 214 19.51 28.04 -16.09
CA ARG A 214 19.28 29.31 -16.76
C ARG A 214 20.51 30.25 -16.64
N TYR A 215 21.16 30.23 -15.48
CA TYR A 215 22.39 30.99 -15.29
C TYR A 215 23.47 30.50 -16.25
N MET A 216 23.73 29.23 -16.36
CA MET A 216 24.70 28.66 -17.29
C MET A 216 24.37 28.98 -18.76
N GLN A 217 23.07 28.91 -19.10
CA GLN A 217 22.62 29.35 -20.45
C GLN A 217 22.89 30.83 -20.71
N SER A 218 22.58 31.70 -19.74
CA SER A 218 22.86 33.14 -19.85
C SER A 218 24.36 33.45 -20.02
N VAL A 219 25.23 32.73 -19.29
CA VAL A 219 26.69 32.84 -19.43
C VAL A 219 27.15 32.38 -20.83
N SER A 220 26.58 31.27 -21.33
CA SER A 220 26.89 30.75 -22.68
C SER A 220 26.50 31.76 -23.78
N GLU A 221 25.36 32.42 -23.62
CA GLU A 221 24.84 33.40 -24.60
C GLU A 221 25.59 34.75 -24.51
N SER A 222 25.76 35.28 -23.29
CA SER A 222 26.38 36.63 -23.08
C SER A 222 27.91 36.56 -23.07
N LYS A 223 28.51 35.40 -22.88
CA LYS A 223 29.96 35.19 -22.65
C LYS A 223 30.52 36.02 -21.47
N ASP A 224 29.63 36.43 -20.57
CA ASP A 224 29.98 37.21 -19.38
C ASP A 224 30.30 36.26 -18.22
N LEU A 225 31.60 36.07 -17.94
CA LEU A 225 32.11 35.26 -16.89
C LEU A 225 32.18 35.97 -15.52
N SER A 226 31.80 37.24 -15.42
CA SER A 226 31.94 38.03 -14.19
C SER A 226 30.85 37.73 -13.16
N LYS A 227 29.70 37.27 -13.58
CA LYS A 227 28.57 36.94 -12.70
C LYS A 227 28.84 35.67 -11.88
N ARG A 228 28.22 35.55 -10.72
CA ARG A 228 28.33 34.39 -9.85
C ARG A 228 26.95 33.92 -9.40
N ILE A 229 26.79 32.61 -9.24
CA ILE A 229 25.59 32.00 -8.67
C ILE A 229 25.58 32.26 -7.18
N GLN A 230 24.59 33.01 -6.70
CA GLN A 230 24.37 33.15 -5.27
C GLN A 230 23.54 31.99 -4.74
N HIS A 231 24.13 31.12 -3.97
CA HIS A 231 23.42 30.03 -3.33
C HIS A 231 23.73 30.01 -1.83
N LYS A 232 22.68 30.07 -1.00
CA LYS A 232 22.82 30.14 0.47
C LYS A 232 22.77 28.75 1.14
N ASN A 233 22.47 27.69 0.37
CA ASN A 233 22.29 26.34 0.94
C ASN A 233 23.63 25.62 1.08
N LYS A 234 23.71 24.76 2.11
CA LYS A 234 24.87 23.89 2.37
C LYS A 234 24.67 22.45 1.86
N ASP A 235 23.65 22.25 1.02
CA ASP A 235 23.30 20.95 0.42
C ASP A 235 24.10 20.72 -0.90
N GLU A 236 23.81 19.61 -1.58
CA GLU A 236 24.45 19.23 -2.85
C GLU A 236 24.25 20.28 -3.95
N ILE A 237 23.12 20.98 -3.94
CA ILE A 237 22.84 22.07 -4.88
C ILE A 237 23.71 23.30 -4.59
N GLY A 238 23.99 23.55 -3.31
CA GLY A 238 24.95 24.56 -2.87
C GLY A 238 26.36 24.22 -3.32
N GLN A 239 26.79 22.97 -3.14
CA GLN A 239 28.10 22.46 -3.59
C GLN A 239 28.24 22.57 -5.12
N LEU A 240 27.21 22.21 -5.88
CA LEU A 240 27.18 22.39 -7.34
C LEU A 240 27.38 23.86 -7.72
N SER A 241 26.74 24.78 -7.02
CA SER A 241 26.88 26.23 -7.31
C SER A 241 28.30 26.72 -7.02
N ILE A 242 28.95 26.26 -5.95
CA ILE A 242 30.34 26.56 -5.61
C ILE A 242 31.27 25.99 -6.69
N ALA A 243 31.08 24.73 -7.10
CA ALA A 243 31.89 24.11 -8.15
C ALA A 243 31.80 24.87 -9.50
N ILE A 244 30.57 25.29 -9.88
CA ILE A 244 30.37 26.11 -11.08
C ILE A 244 31.08 27.45 -10.95
N ASN A 245 30.99 28.15 -9.82
CA ASN A 245 31.68 29.42 -9.61
C ASN A 245 33.20 29.24 -9.70
N SER A 246 33.75 28.21 -9.07
CA SER A 246 35.19 27.89 -9.14
C SER A 246 35.64 27.57 -10.56
N PHE A 247 34.82 26.85 -11.34
CA PHE A 247 35.08 26.60 -12.75
C PHE A 247 35.14 27.92 -13.54
N MET A 248 34.21 28.84 -13.30
CA MET A 248 34.16 30.14 -13.95
C MET A 248 35.38 31.00 -13.62
N ASP A 249 35.86 30.95 -12.34
CA ASP A 249 37.08 31.65 -11.92
C ASP A 249 38.30 31.10 -12.67
N THR A 250 38.42 29.77 -12.78
CA THR A 250 39.52 29.10 -13.49
C THR A 250 39.52 29.47 -14.98
N VAL A 251 38.38 29.48 -15.63
CA VAL A 251 38.25 29.85 -17.05
C VAL A 251 38.63 31.32 -17.24
N SER A 252 38.11 32.24 -16.38
CA SER A 252 38.41 33.66 -16.44
C SER A 252 39.91 33.91 -16.32
N HIS A 253 40.58 33.28 -15.30
CA HIS A 253 42.00 33.44 -15.12
C HIS A 253 42.82 32.84 -16.29
N SER A 254 42.37 31.73 -16.87
CA SER A 254 43.03 31.14 -18.06
C SER A 254 42.95 32.08 -19.27
N LEU A 255 41.79 32.75 -19.47
CA LEU A 255 41.63 33.72 -20.54
C LEU A 255 42.48 34.97 -20.36
N GLU A 256 42.60 35.48 -19.11
CA GLU A 256 43.52 36.58 -18.77
C GLU A 256 44.96 36.25 -19.15
N LYS A 257 45.41 35.03 -18.79
CA LYS A 257 46.78 34.56 -19.09
C LYS A 257 47.02 34.38 -20.60
N VAL A 258 46.01 33.90 -21.34
CA VAL A 258 46.06 33.85 -22.82
C VAL A 258 46.18 35.26 -23.42
N GLN A 259 45.41 36.21 -22.90
CA GLN A 259 45.45 37.62 -23.36
C GLN A 259 46.81 38.26 -23.10
N GLU A 260 47.39 38.06 -21.90
CA GLU A 260 48.74 38.52 -21.52
C GLU A 260 49.81 37.91 -22.45
N THR A 261 49.74 36.58 -22.67
CA THR A 261 50.67 35.89 -23.58
C THR A 261 50.55 36.38 -25.02
N SER A 262 49.33 36.62 -25.48
CA SER A 262 49.06 37.18 -26.82
C SER A 262 49.65 38.58 -26.97
N HIS A 263 49.52 39.43 -25.94
CA HIS A 263 50.09 40.78 -25.94
C HIS A 263 51.61 40.73 -25.99
N HIS A 264 52.23 39.86 -25.18
CA HIS A 264 53.69 39.61 -25.23
C HIS A 264 54.16 39.13 -26.60
N LEU A 265 53.41 38.20 -27.22
CA LEU A 265 53.72 37.67 -28.55
C LEU A 265 53.67 38.78 -29.60
N THR A 266 52.64 39.66 -29.54
CA THR A 266 52.48 40.81 -30.45
C THR A 266 53.66 41.81 -30.29
N SER A 267 54.05 42.09 -29.06
CA SER A 267 55.20 42.97 -28.76
C SER A 267 56.52 42.40 -29.27
N SER A 268 56.72 41.09 -29.07
CA SER A 268 57.90 40.38 -29.56
C SER A 268 57.97 40.35 -31.09
N ALA A 269 56.83 40.15 -31.76
CA ALA A 269 56.72 40.19 -33.21
C ALA A 269 57.05 41.59 -33.77
N ALA A 270 56.58 42.65 -33.12
CA ALA A 270 56.95 44.05 -33.47
C ALA A 270 58.45 44.29 -33.31
N GLY A 271 59.06 43.81 -32.18
CA GLY A 271 60.49 43.95 -31.98
C GLY A 271 61.35 43.17 -33.01
N LEU A 272 60.87 41.95 -33.43
CA LEU A 272 61.52 41.21 -34.51
C LEU A 272 61.44 41.92 -35.84
N THR A 273 60.36 42.64 -36.14
CA THR A 273 60.18 43.45 -37.36
C THR A 273 61.18 44.60 -37.35
N ASP A 274 61.36 45.26 -36.23
CA ASP A 274 62.34 46.37 -36.08
C ASP A 274 63.77 45.86 -36.24
N VAL A 275 64.16 44.74 -35.61
CA VAL A 275 65.47 44.12 -35.82
C VAL A 275 65.70 43.71 -37.27
N ALA A 276 64.71 43.18 -37.96
CA ALA A 276 64.82 42.81 -39.37
C ALA A 276 65.04 44.05 -40.26
N GLN A 277 64.39 45.16 -39.98
CA GLN A 277 64.56 46.44 -40.70
C GLN A 277 65.96 47.04 -40.47
N VAL A 278 66.48 47.02 -39.24
CA VAL A 278 67.82 47.47 -38.90
C VAL A 278 68.85 46.59 -39.59
N THR A 279 68.64 45.28 -39.63
CA THR A 279 69.54 44.32 -40.30
C THR A 279 69.57 44.52 -41.81
N ASP A 280 68.40 44.76 -42.45
CA ASP A 280 68.30 45.06 -43.86
C ASP A 280 69.04 46.35 -44.20
N GLN A 281 68.89 47.42 -43.39
CA GLN A 281 69.60 48.67 -43.53
C GLN A 281 71.13 48.52 -43.40
N ALA A 282 71.56 47.68 -42.42
CA ALA A 282 72.98 47.37 -42.23
C ALA A 282 73.58 46.58 -43.42
N ALA A 283 72.82 45.64 -43.98
CA ALA A 283 73.21 44.86 -45.16
C ALA A 283 73.30 45.80 -46.43
N HIS A 284 72.34 46.70 -46.61
CA HIS A 284 72.42 47.71 -47.68
C HIS A 284 73.65 48.63 -47.56
N ASN A 285 73.93 49.09 -46.33
CA ASN A 285 75.13 49.96 -46.13
C ASN A 285 76.41 49.17 -46.43
N GLN A 286 76.51 47.91 -45.99
CA GLN A 286 77.66 47.01 -46.23
C GLN A 286 77.81 46.72 -47.74
N GLN A 287 76.71 46.57 -48.48
CA GLN A 287 76.73 46.38 -49.95
C GLN A 287 77.24 47.60 -50.65
N ASN A 288 76.89 48.80 -50.21
CA ASN A 288 77.38 50.09 -50.77
C ASN A 288 78.86 50.28 -50.49
N GLU A 289 79.30 49.98 -49.22
CA GLU A 289 80.77 50.08 -48.89
C GLU A 289 81.55 49.02 -49.69
N THR A 290 81.05 47.85 -49.95
CA THR A 290 81.78 46.82 -50.73
C THR A 290 81.81 47.18 -52.21
N SER A 291 80.83 47.85 -52.75
CA SER A 291 80.79 48.41 -54.12
C SER A 291 81.79 49.55 -54.30
N ASP A 292 81.93 50.44 -53.34
CA ASP A 292 82.91 51.53 -53.34
C ASP A 292 84.40 51.08 -53.28
N VAL A 293 84.59 49.92 -52.59
CA VAL A 293 85.95 49.28 -52.52
C VAL A 293 86.31 48.59 -53.85
N GLN A 294 85.35 48.16 -54.69
CA GLN A 294 85.58 47.49 -55.98
C GLN A 294 85.77 48.48 -57.10
N THR A 295 85.46 49.77 -56.90
CA THR A 295 85.58 50.87 -57.95
C THR A 295 86.83 51.73 -57.77
N ASN A 296 87.62 51.57 -56.74
CA ASN A 296 88.94 52.16 -56.53
C ASN A 296 90.08 51.14 -56.74
#